data_347e6b7b8947ce01eeccfa5ee586ef88
#
_entry.id   347e6b7b8947ce01eeccfa5ee586ef88
#
_cell.length_a   1.000
_cell.length_b   1.000
_cell.length_c   1.000
_cell.angle_alpha   90.00
_cell.angle_beta   90.00
_cell.angle_gamma   90.00
#
_symmetry.space_group_name_H-M   'P 1'
#
loop_
_entity.id
_entity.type
_entity.pdbx_description
1 polymer ?
#
loop_
_entity_poly.entity_id
_entity_poly.type
_entity_poly.pdbx_seq_one_letter_code
_entity_poly.pdbx_strand_id
1 'polypeptide(L)'
;QAVHQGYIEPQAGVAHWQTDGNVTIWSSSQGQFTVRDQTARFLGIPVSRVKAIPMEIGGGFGAKGITYVEPVAALLSRKSGRPVKIQLTRIEVFEGTGPTSGTQIKVKLGATKDGKLIAAEAELIYEAGAFPGSPVTAGIQCMMGQYDIPNAHLKALDVVINRPKAAAYRAPGAPASAFCMETAMDELAEKLGMDPLEFRLMNSGKEGSRRVTGPVNPLVGYIETLQAAKDHQHYNTKLDGKLRGRGVASGFWGNNSGPASAVAVVNSDGTVSLTEGSPDIGGSRVAMAMQFAEVLDI
;
A
#
# COMPACT_ATOMS: atom_id res chain seq x y z
N GLN A 1 -15.26 -10.63 -2.98
CA GLN A 1 -15.99 -9.43 -3.40
C GLN A 1 -15.06 -8.22 -3.36
N ALA A 2 -15.04 -7.41 -4.43
CA ALA A 2 -14.27 -6.17 -4.44
C ALA A 2 -14.92 -5.14 -3.51
N VAL A 3 -14.11 -4.38 -2.79
CA VAL A 3 -14.56 -3.31 -1.88
C VAL A 3 -13.83 -2.01 -2.20
N HIS A 4 -14.42 -0.89 -1.85
CA HIS A 4 -13.84 0.44 -2.03
C HIS A 4 -13.11 0.89 -0.76
N GLN A 5 -12.09 1.76 -0.89
CA GLN A 5 -11.23 2.23 0.21
C GLN A 5 -11.97 3.08 1.26
N GLY A 6 -13.09 3.71 0.89
CA GLY A 6 -14.00 4.39 1.82
C GLY A 6 -13.40 5.62 2.53
N TYR A 7 -12.41 6.30 1.94
CA TYR A 7 -11.87 7.56 2.49
C TYR A 7 -12.97 8.63 2.63
N ILE A 8 -12.90 9.42 3.70
CA ILE A 8 -13.95 10.40 4.04
C ILE A 8 -13.98 11.54 3.03
N GLU A 9 -12.83 12.07 2.64
CA GLU A 9 -12.72 13.14 1.66
C GLU A 9 -12.83 12.59 0.23
N PRO A 10 -13.86 12.98 -0.57
CA PRO A 10 -13.92 12.66 -2.00
C PRO A 10 -12.75 13.26 -2.77
N GLN A 11 -12.48 12.75 -3.99
CA GLN A 11 -11.51 13.38 -4.88
C GLN A 11 -11.93 14.81 -5.20
N ALA A 12 -10.98 15.73 -5.08
CA ALA A 12 -11.18 17.14 -5.40
C ALA A 12 -9.92 17.74 -6.00
N GLY A 13 -10.10 18.69 -6.92
CA GLY A 13 -9.00 19.44 -7.51
C GLY A 13 -9.48 20.82 -7.99
N VAL A 14 -8.60 21.79 -7.89
CA VAL A 14 -8.75 23.10 -8.50
C VAL A 14 -7.65 23.26 -9.54
N ALA A 15 -7.99 23.74 -10.73
CA ALA A 15 -7.01 24.08 -11.75
C ALA A 15 -7.17 25.51 -12.22
N HIS A 16 -6.06 26.17 -12.46
CA HIS A 16 -6.01 27.49 -13.06
C HIS A 16 -5.06 27.46 -14.26
N TRP A 17 -5.63 27.55 -15.47
CA TRP A 17 -4.89 27.71 -16.70
C TRP A 17 -4.60 29.18 -16.95
N GLN A 18 -3.34 29.56 -16.89
CA GLN A 18 -2.89 30.94 -17.01
C GLN A 18 -2.78 31.36 -18.48
N THR A 19 -2.79 32.67 -18.73
CA THR A 19 -2.72 33.24 -20.10
C THR A 19 -1.39 32.96 -20.81
N ASP A 20 -0.31 32.71 -20.06
CA ASP A 20 1.00 32.32 -20.57
C ASP A 20 1.09 30.83 -20.98
N GLY A 21 -0.01 30.07 -20.81
CA GLY A 21 -0.10 28.66 -21.12
C GLY A 21 0.39 27.71 -20.02
N ASN A 22 0.76 28.22 -18.84
CA ASN A 22 1.04 27.41 -17.66
C ASN A 22 -0.26 27.02 -16.95
N VAL A 23 -0.25 25.90 -16.24
CA VAL A 23 -1.37 25.45 -15.42
C VAL A 23 -0.92 25.10 -14.01
N THR A 24 -1.58 25.67 -13.02
CA THR A 24 -1.41 25.30 -11.62
C THR A 24 -2.61 24.49 -11.17
N ILE A 25 -2.32 23.37 -10.49
CA ILE A 25 -3.34 22.43 -9.99
C ILE A 25 -3.13 22.24 -8.49
N TRP A 26 -4.15 22.48 -7.70
CA TRP A 26 -4.23 22.14 -6.29
C TRP A 26 -5.07 20.88 -6.14
N SER A 27 -4.53 19.83 -5.55
CA SER A 27 -5.17 18.52 -5.52
C SER A 27 -5.01 17.81 -4.18
N SER A 28 -6.07 17.13 -3.75
CA SER A 28 -6.04 16.18 -2.64
C SER A 28 -5.52 14.82 -3.13
N SER A 29 -4.29 14.78 -3.65
CA SER A 29 -3.66 13.59 -4.24
C SER A 29 -2.51 13.05 -3.39
N GLN A 30 -2.33 11.73 -3.40
CA GLN A 30 -1.18 11.06 -2.79
C GLN A 30 0.10 11.15 -3.64
N GLY A 31 0.03 11.73 -4.84
CA GLY A 31 1.14 11.81 -5.78
C GLY A 31 1.07 13.05 -6.67
N GLN A 32 1.52 14.21 -6.17
CA GLN A 32 1.53 15.46 -6.95
C GLN A 32 2.37 15.36 -8.24
N PHE A 33 3.45 14.58 -8.24
CA PHE A 33 4.23 14.34 -9.45
C PHE A 33 3.43 13.51 -10.45
N THR A 34 2.66 12.52 -10.00
CA THR A 34 1.74 11.77 -10.85
C THR A 34 0.65 12.67 -11.43
N VAL A 35 0.07 13.56 -10.63
CA VAL A 35 -0.91 14.56 -11.11
C VAL A 35 -0.30 15.42 -12.20
N ARG A 36 0.91 15.95 -11.99
CA ARG A 36 1.63 16.75 -12.98
C ARG A 36 1.83 15.99 -14.28
N ASP A 37 2.44 14.82 -14.19
CA ASP A 37 2.87 14.05 -15.37
C ASP A 37 1.68 13.48 -16.15
N GLN A 38 0.67 12.95 -15.47
CA GLN A 38 -0.53 12.44 -16.13
C GLN A 38 -1.36 13.57 -16.75
N THR A 39 -1.51 14.70 -16.06
CA THR A 39 -2.21 15.86 -16.63
C THR A 39 -1.51 16.39 -17.89
N ALA A 40 -0.18 16.54 -17.83
CA ALA A 40 0.59 16.95 -18.98
C ALA A 40 0.39 16.01 -20.18
N ARG A 41 0.45 14.69 -19.93
CA ARG A 41 0.26 13.66 -20.95
C ARG A 41 -1.15 13.68 -21.54
N PHE A 42 -2.18 13.77 -20.72
CA PHE A 42 -3.58 13.77 -21.19
C PHE A 42 -3.93 15.04 -22.01
N LEU A 43 -3.33 16.17 -21.66
CA LEU A 43 -3.58 17.43 -22.34
C LEU A 43 -2.59 17.72 -23.50
N GLY A 44 -1.61 16.86 -23.73
CA GLY A 44 -0.62 17.01 -24.79
C GLY A 44 0.27 18.24 -24.63
N ILE A 45 0.61 18.62 -23.39
CA ILE A 45 1.45 19.78 -23.08
C ILE A 45 2.76 19.37 -22.39
N PRO A 46 3.82 20.18 -22.48
CA PRO A 46 5.06 19.91 -21.77
C PRO A 46 4.85 19.82 -20.25
N VAL A 47 5.53 18.87 -19.60
CA VAL A 47 5.48 18.68 -18.13
C VAL A 47 5.90 19.96 -17.40
N SER A 48 6.85 20.71 -17.94
CA SER A 48 7.33 21.98 -17.38
C SER A 48 6.26 23.08 -17.28
N ARG A 49 5.14 22.94 -18.01
CA ARG A 49 4.00 23.86 -17.93
C ARG A 49 2.98 23.50 -16.86
N VAL A 50 3.13 22.36 -16.19
CA VAL A 50 2.18 21.90 -15.15
C VAL A 50 2.84 21.99 -13.77
N LYS A 51 2.24 22.77 -12.88
CA LYS A 51 2.59 22.84 -11.47
C LYS A 51 1.48 22.16 -10.66
N ALA A 52 1.79 21.07 -9.98
CA ALA A 52 0.86 20.40 -9.06
C ALA A 52 1.27 20.74 -7.61
N ILE A 53 0.33 21.24 -6.84
CA ILE A 53 0.50 21.63 -5.44
C ILE A 53 -0.30 20.65 -4.58
N PRO A 54 0.36 19.89 -3.69
CA PRO A 54 -0.34 19.01 -2.77
C PRO A 54 -1.11 19.84 -1.72
N MET A 55 -2.34 19.40 -1.45
CA MET A 55 -3.16 19.89 -0.34
C MET A 55 -3.22 18.82 0.74
N GLU A 56 -3.74 19.17 1.91
CA GLU A 56 -4.06 18.16 2.94
C GLU A 56 -5.03 17.12 2.39
N ILE A 57 -4.86 15.86 2.81
CA ILE A 57 -5.63 14.73 2.27
C ILE A 57 -6.45 14.09 3.37
N GLY A 58 -7.77 14.15 3.24
CA GLY A 58 -8.75 13.52 4.14
C GLY A 58 -8.90 12.01 3.91
N GLY A 59 -7.76 11.32 3.82
CA GLY A 59 -7.65 9.90 3.52
C GLY A 59 -7.53 9.60 2.03
N GLY A 60 -6.85 8.51 1.70
CA GLY A 60 -6.66 8.07 0.32
C GLY A 60 -6.44 6.57 0.25
N PHE A 61 -5.64 6.04 1.18
CA PHE A 61 -5.33 4.60 1.32
C PHE A 61 -4.84 3.94 0.02
N GLY A 62 -4.21 4.74 -0.87
CA GLY A 62 -3.73 4.32 -2.18
C GLY A 62 -4.65 4.72 -3.35
N ALA A 63 -5.95 4.96 -3.13
CA ALA A 63 -6.87 5.28 -4.22
C ALA A 63 -6.62 6.66 -4.85
N LYS A 64 -6.02 7.60 -4.13
CA LYS A 64 -5.68 8.94 -4.63
C LYS A 64 -4.27 9.03 -5.22
N GLY A 65 -3.64 7.90 -5.55
CA GLY A 65 -2.30 7.85 -6.17
C GLY A 65 -2.27 8.17 -7.67
N ILE A 66 -3.44 8.23 -8.31
CA ILE A 66 -3.61 8.56 -9.74
C ILE A 66 -4.56 9.74 -9.90
N THR A 67 -4.58 10.37 -11.09
CA THR A 67 -5.50 11.48 -11.38
C THR A 67 -6.91 10.99 -11.71
N TYR A 68 -7.90 11.76 -11.30
CA TYR A 68 -9.30 11.59 -11.71
C TYR A 68 -9.89 12.90 -12.26
N VAL A 69 -9.97 13.93 -11.43
CA VAL A 69 -10.64 15.20 -11.76
C VAL A 69 -9.70 16.28 -12.28
N GLU A 70 -8.42 16.19 -11.99
CA GLU A 70 -7.45 17.26 -12.20
C GLU A 70 -7.25 17.60 -13.68
N PRO A 71 -7.09 16.63 -14.62
CA PRO A 71 -6.97 16.95 -16.05
C PRO A 71 -8.24 17.58 -16.61
N VAL A 72 -9.40 17.16 -16.10
CA VAL A 72 -10.69 17.72 -16.53
C VAL A 72 -10.84 19.15 -16.04
N ALA A 73 -10.51 19.42 -14.77
CA ALA A 73 -10.51 20.77 -14.21
C ALA A 73 -9.57 21.71 -14.99
N ALA A 74 -8.36 21.22 -15.36
CA ALA A 74 -7.40 21.97 -16.14
C ALA A 74 -7.95 22.31 -17.56
N LEU A 75 -8.58 21.34 -18.24
CA LEU A 75 -9.18 21.55 -19.55
C LEU A 75 -10.35 22.57 -19.49
N LEU A 76 -11.21 22.45 -18.47
CA LEU A 76 -12.30 23.38 -18.28
C LEU A 76 -11.81 24.78 -17.92
N SER A 77 -10.75 24.90 -17.12
CA SER A 77 -10.10 26.18 -16.84
C SER A 77 -9.56 26.83 -18.11
N ARG A 78 -8.90 26.05 -18.97
CA ARG A 78 -8.46 26.55 -20.28
C ARG A 78 -9.62 27.07 -21.14
N LYS A 79 -10.73 26.35 -21.17
CA LYS A 79 -11.90 26.74 -21.97
C LYS A 79 -12.64 27.96 -21.43
N SER A 80 -12.74 28.09 -20.11
CA SER A 80 -13.48 29.19 -19.46
C SER A 80 -12.64 30.45 -19.23
N GLY A 81 -11.30 30.34 -19.31
CA GLY A 81 -10.37 31.41 -18.90
C GLY A 81 -10.42 31.73 -17.41
N ARG A 82 -10.92 30.85 -16.58
CA ARG A 82 -11.12 31.04 -15.13
C ARG A 82 -10.61 29.81 -14.35
N PRO A 83 -10.27 29.95 -13.05
CA PRO A 83 -10.07 28.80 -12.19
C PRO A 83 -11.32 27.92 -12.12
N VAL A 84 -11.12 26.60 -12.14
CA VAL A 84 -12.21 25.60 -12.08
C VAL A 84 -11.93 24.62 -10.95
N LYS A 85 -12.92 24.42 -10.08
CA LYS A 85 -12.93 23.37 -9.05
C LYS A 85 -13.84 22.25 -9.48
N ILE A 86 -13.37 21.00 -9.34
CA ILE A 86 -14.18 19.79 -9.45
C ILE A 86 -14.02 19.00 -8.16
N GLN A 87 -15.13 18.51 -7.65
CA GLN A 87 -15.18 17.61 -6.49
C GLN A 87 -16.21 16.53 -6.79
N LEU A 88 -15.84 15.27 -6.58
CA LEU A 88 -16.75 14.15 -6.71
C LEU A 88 -17.74 14.11 -5.53
N THR A 89 -18.95 13.68 -5.80
CA THR A 89 -19.88 13.23 -4.76
C THR A 89 -19.45 11.86 -4.22
N ARG A 90 -20.03 11.42 -3.10
CA ARG A 90 -19.74 10.08 -2.56
C ARG A 90 -20.17 8.97 -3.54
N ILE A 91 -21.26 9.15 -4.25
CA ILE A 91 -21.73 8.19 -5.25
C ILE A 91 -20.72 8.09 -6.39
N GLU A 92 -20.29 9.22 -6.94
CA GLU A 92 -19.28 9.26 -8.01
C GLU A 92 -17.93 8.65 -7.58
N VAL A 93 -17.54 8.80 -6.31
CA VAL A 93 -16.36 8.12 -5.78
C VAL A 93 -16.51 6.59 -5.89
N PHE A 94 -17.63 6.03 -5.51
CA PHE A 94 -17.85 4.59 -5.55
C PHE A 94 -18.07 4.03 -6.96
N GLU A 95 -18.62 4.83 -7.87
CA GLU A 95 -18.92 4.41 -9.24
C GLU A 95 -17.79 4.73 -10.22
N GLY A 96 -17.11 5.87 -10.04
CA GLY A 96 -16.12 6.41 -10.98
C GLY A 96 -14.66 6.19 -10.60
N THR A 97 -14.36 5.70 -9.40
CA THR A 97 -12.99 5.40 -8.98
C THR A 97 -12.76 3.91 -8.79
N GLY A 98 -11.48 3.50 -8.72
CA GLY A 98 -11.16 2.08 -8.67
C GLY A 98 -11.40 1.44 -7.30
N PRO A 99 -12.11 0.31 -7.23
CA PRO A 99 -12.18 -0.54 -6.04
C PRO A 99 -10.87 -1.30 -5.84
N THR A 100 -10.71 -1.97 -4.69
CA THR A 100 -9.69 -3.01 -4.57
C THR A 100 -10.05 -4.22 -5.45
N SER A 101 -9.06 -5.04 -5.78
CA SER A 101 -9.27 -6.25 -6.57
C SER A 101 -10.15 -7.25 -5.83
N GLY A 102 -11.11 -7.86 -6.52
CA GLY A 102 -11.64 -9.16 -6.12
C GLY A 102 -10.56 -10.23 -6.32
N THR A 103 -10.51 -11.22 -5.43
CA THR A 103 -9.46 -12.22 -5.43
C THR A 103 -9.99 -13.63 -5.26
N GLN A 104 -9.32 -14.59 -5.92
CA GLN A 104 -9.43 -16.00 -5.64
C GLN A 104 -8.01 -16.56 -5.46
N ILE A 105 -7.74 -17.16 -4.30
CA ILE A 105 -6.42 -17.63 -3.96
C ILE A 105 -6.53 -19.07 -3.49
N LYS A 106 -5.65 -19.93 -4.01
CA LYS A 106 -5.46 -21.31 -3.58
C LYS A 106 -4.05 -21.45 -3.06
N VAL A 107 -3.89 -22.14 -1.93
CA VAL A 107 -2.58 -22.45 -1.36
C VAL A 107 -2.56 -23.90 -0.91
N LYS A 108 -1.40 -24.52 -1.05
CA LYS A 108 -1.09 -25.86 -0.55
C LYS A 108 0.28 -25.80 0.13
N LEU A 109 0.36 -26.29 1.35
CA LEU A 109 1.59 -26.36 2.13
C LEU A 109 1.96 -27.81 2.42
N GLY A 110 3.23 -28.12 2.37
CA GLY A 110 3.80 -29.38 2.80
C GLY A 110 4.82 -29.18 3.91
N ALA A 111 4.66 -29.93 4.99
CA ALA A 111 5.59 -29.94 6.11
C ALA A 111 5.95 -31.37 6.52
N THR A 112 7.08 -31.53 7.17
CA THR A 112 7.46 -32.74 7.87
C THR A 112 6.61 -32.94 9.14
N LYS A 113 6.60 -34.13 9.72
CA LYS A 113 5.82 -34.43 10.95
C LYS A 113 6.29 -33.61 12.16
N ASP A 114 7.54 -33.17 12.15
CA ASP A 114 8.15 -32.32 13.18
C ASP A 114 7.90 -30.81 12.92
N GLY A 115 7.13 -30.47 11.87
CA GLY A 115 6.64 -29.11 11.63
C GLY A 115 7.50 -28.26 10.68
N LYS A 116 8.54 -28.80 10.05
CA LYS A 116 9.35 -28.02 9.11
C LYS A 116 8.68 -27.94 7.74
N LEU A 117 8.43 -26.74 7.22
CA LEU A 117 7.93 -26.51 5.85
C LEU A 117 8.98 -26.99 4.84
N ILE A 118 8.53 -27.76 3.84
CA ILE A 118 9.38 -28.31 2.79
C ILE A 118 8.94 -27.88 1.39
N ALA A 119 7.67 -27.56 1.20
CA ALA A 119 7.14 -27.13 -0.09
C ALA A 119 5.88 -26.27 0.06
N ALA A 120 5.66 -25.40 -0.93
CA ALA A 120 4.44 -24.63 -1.08
C ALA A 120 4.02 -24.52 -2.54
N GLU A 121 2.73 -24.52 -2.79
CA GLU A 121 2.12 -24.20 -4.06
C GLU A 121 1.04 -23.15 -3.87
N ALA A 122 1.00 -22.12 -4.73
CA ALA A 122 -0.06 -21.12 -4.69
C ALA A 122 -0.47 -20.66 -6.09
N GLU A 123 -1.79 -20.48 -6.27
CA GLU A 123 -2.38 -19.82 -7.42
C GLU A 123 -3.18 -18.61 -6.94
N LEU A 124 -2.80 -17.41 -7.41
CA LEU A 124 -3.46 -16.15 -7.12
C LEU A 124 -4.13 -15.62 -8.38
N ILE A 125 -5.42 -15.36 -8.30
CA ILE A 125 -6.22 -14.78 -9.39
C ILE A 125 -6.79 -13.47 -8.89
N TYR A 126 -6.39 -12.34 -9.50
CA TYR A 126 -6.81 -11.01 -9.09
C TYR A 126 -7.52 -10.29 -10.22
N GLU A 127 -8.65 -9.67 -9.92
CA GLU A 127 -9.40 -8.83 -10.87
C GLU A 127 -8.65 -7.50 -11.09
N ALA A 128 -8.38 -7.17 -12.36
CA ALA A 128 -7.76 -5.92 -12.76
C ALA A 128 -8.78 -4.80 -13.03
N GLY A 129 -10.04 -5.15 -13.26
CA GLY A 129 -11.03 -4.28 -13.87
C GLY A 129 -10.82 -4.18 -15.38
N ALA A 130 -11.28 -3.11 -16.00
CA ALA A 130 -11.31 -2.95 -17.46
C ALA A 130 -9.93 -2.82 -18.13
N PHE A 131 -8.87 -2.66 -17.36
CA PHE A 131 -7.49 -2.55 -17.85
C PHE A 131 -6.55 -3.39 -17.01
N PRO A 132 -5.47 -3.97 -17.59
CA PRO A 132 -4.48 -4.76 -16.86
C PRO A 132 -3.81 -3.98 -15.72
N GLY A 133 -3.22 -4.71 -14.76
CA GLY A 133 -2.43 -4.15 -13.67
C GLY A 133 -3.17 -4.22 -12.33
N SER A 134 -3.70 -5.39 -11.96
CA SER A 134 -4.07 -5.67 -10.57
C SER A 134 -2.83 -5.74 -9.67
N PRO A 135 -3.00 -5.68 -8.34
CA PRO A 135 -1.87 -5.80 -7.42
C PRO A 135 -1.42 -7.27 -7.19
N VAL A 136 -1.66 -8.18 -8.13
CA VAL A 136 -1.33 -9.62 -7.99
C VAL A 136 0.18 -9.86 -7.81
N THR A 137 1.03 -9.05 -8.46
CA THR A 137 2.49 -9.14 -8.31
C THR A 137 2.91 -8.85 -6.87
N ALA A 138 2.38 -7.82 -6.25
CA ALA A 138 2.64 -7.53 -4.84
C ALA A 138 2.05 -8.61 -3.93
N GLY A 139 0.87 -9.14 -4.27
CA GLY A 139 0.25 -10.24 -3.55
C GLY A 139 1.14 -11.47 -3.49
N ILE A 140 1.70 -11.90 -4.64
CA ILE A 140 2.58 -13.07 -4.71
C ILE A 140 3.93 -12.84 -4.00
N GLN A 141 4.47 -11.62 -4.08
CA GLN A 141 5.71 -11.24 -3.38
C GLN A 141 5.56 -11.25 -1.86
N CYS A 142 4.39 -10.83 -1.37
CA CYS A 142 4.12 -10.71 0.06
C CYS A 142 3.60 -12.00 0.71
N MET A 143 3.01 -12.92 -0.07
CA MET A 143 2.29 -14.07 0.46
C MET A 143 3.14 -14.94 1.41
N MET A 144 4.38 -15.22 1.02
CA MET A 144 5.30 -16.11 1.73
C MET A 144 6.61 -15.43 2.11
N GLY A 145 6.67 -14.10 2.03
CA GLY A 145 7.92 -13.34 2.18
C GLY A 145 8.57 -13.46 3.57
N GLN A 146 7.78 -13.79 4.59
CA GLN A 146 8.23 -13.97 5.97
C GLN A 146 8.70 -15.39 6.30
N TYR A 147 8.50 -16.36 5.41
CA TYR A 147 8.80 -17.77 5.66
C TYR A 147 10.00 -18.27 4.86
N ASP A 148 10.72 -19.23 5.45
CA ASP A 148 11.80 -19.98 4.80
C ASP A 148 11.23 -21.31 4.24
N ILE A 149 10.93 -21.32 2.94
CA ILE A 149 10.33 -22.46 2.25
C ILE A 149 11.28 -22.87 1.12
N PRO A 150 11.88 -24.05 1.17
CA PRO A 150 12.92 -24.45 0.21
C PRO A 150 12.40 -24.69 -1.21
N ASN A 151 11.14 -25.11 -1.36
CA ASN A 151 10.55 -25.40 -2.66
C ASN A 151 9.20 -24.69 -2.78
N ALA A 152 9.01 -23.91 -3.85
CA ALA A 152 7.73 -23.26 -4.09
C ALA A 152 7.38 -23.21 -5.57
N HIS A 153 6.10 -23.39 -5.87
CA HIS A 153 5.52 -23.12 -7.18
C HIS A 153 4.41 -22.07 -7.03
N LEU A 154 4.62 -20.91 -7.66
CA LEU A 154 3.73 -19.76 -7.53
C LEU A 154 3.22 -19.35 -8.91
N LYS A 155 1.90 -19.23 -9.04
CA LYS A 155 1.22 -18.76 -10.25
C LYS A 155 0.36 -17.56 -9.92
N ALA A 156 0.53 -16.46 -10.66
CA ALA A 156 -0.22 -15.23 -10.51
C ALA A 156 -0.94 -14.88 -11.81
N LEU A 157 -2.23 -14.61 -11.74
CA LEU A 157 -3.08 -14.26 -12.88
C LEU A 157 -3.71 -12.88 -12.64
N ASP A 158 -3.46 -11.98 -13.57
CA ASP A 158 -4.08 -10.65 -13.67
C ASP A 158 -5.26 -10.75 -14.65
N VAL A 159 -6.50 -10.66 -14.16
CA VAL A 159 -7.70 -10.93 -14.96
C VAL A 159 -8.44 -9.64 -15.27
N VAL A 160 -8.50 -9.30 -16.55
CA VAL A 160 -9.30 -8.17 -17.05
C VAL A 160 -10.77 -8.57 -17.07
N ILE A 161 -11.61 -7.71 -16.46
CA ILE A 161 -13.05 -7.93 -16.35
C ILE A 161 -13.80 -6.62 -16.59
N ASN A 162 -15.08 -6.70 -16.93
CA ASN A 162 -15.93 -5.53 -17.18
C ASN A 162 -16.38 -4.85 -15.88
N ARG A 163 -15.41 -4.22 -15.18
CA ARG A 163 -15.60 -3.42 -13.95
C ARG A 163 -14.65 -2.22 -13.96
N PRO A 164 -14.85 -1.20 -13.10
CA PRO A 164 -13.88 -0.13 -12.94
C PRO A 164 -12.46 -0.69 -12.69
N LYS A 165 -11.45 0.00 -13.22
CA LYS A 165 -10.03 -0.37 -13.04
C LYS A 165 -9.71 -0.47 -11.55
N ALA A 166 -9.16 -1.59 -11.10
CA ALA A 166 -8.74 -1.76 -9.73
C ALA A 166 -7.70 -0.71 -9.34
N ALA A 167 -7.86 -0.12 -8.16
CA ALA A 167 -6.92 0.84 -7.59
C ALA A 167 -6.20 0.26 -6.37
N ALA A 168 -5.12 0.91 -6.00
CA ALA A 168 -4.37 0.55 -4.81
C ALA A 168 -5.23 0.72 -3.54
N TYR A 169 -5.18 -0.25 -2.65
CA TYR A 169 -5.77 -0.17 -1.32
C TYR A 169 -4.80 -0.74 -0.29
N ARG A 170 -4.32 0.11 0.60
CA ARG A 170 -3.46 -0.12 1.78
C ARG A 170 -2.72 -1.47 1.76
N ALA A 171 -1.45 -1.45 1.37
CA ALA A 171 -0.64 -2.63 1.02
C ALA A 171 -1.28 -3.48 -0.12
N PRO A 172 -1.40 -2.91 -1.34
CA PRO A 172 -2.14 -3.56 -2.45
C PRO A 172 -1.73 -5.00 -2.68
N GLY A 173 -2.71 -5.92 -2.62
CA GLY A 173 -2.51 -7.35 -2.84
C GLY A 173 -2.06 -8.15 -1.62
N ALA A 174 -1.30 -7.56 -0.70
CA ALA A 174 -0.75 -8.27 0.47
C ALA A 174 -1.83 -8.76 1.47
N PRO A 175 -2.87 -7.98 1.85
CA PRO A 175 -3.86 -8.47 2.81
C PRO A 175 -4.59 -9.73 2.37
N ALA A 176 -4.99 -9.81 1.10
CA ALA A 176 -5.70 -10.98 0.58
C ALA A 176 -4.79 -12.23 0.52
N SER A 177 -3.54 -12.05 0.10
CA SER A 177 -2.57 -13.17 0.04
C SER A 177 -2.13 -13.61 1.45
N ALA A 178 -1.93 -12.66 2.37
CA ALA A 178 -1.62 -12.97 3.77
C ALA A 178 -2.77 -13.72 4.45
N PHE A 179 -4.02 -13.30 4.26
CA PHE A 179 -5.17 -14.00 4.82
C PHE A 179 -5.20 -15.47 4.40
N CYS A 180 -5.00 -15.76 3.11
CA CYS A 180 -4.99 -17.13 2.62
C CYS A 180 -3.81 -17.94 3.18
N MET A 181 -2.61 -17.36 3.17
CA MET A 181 -1.40 -18.04 3.67
C MET A 181 -1.48 -18.34 5.16
N GLU A 182 -1.86 -17.34 5.95
CA GLU A 182 -1.90 -17.46 7.41
C GLU A 182 -2.99 -18.42 7.89
N THR A 183 -4.14 -18.46 7.17
CA THR A 183 -5.16 -19.50 7.41
C THR A 183 -4.60 -20.90 7.19
N ALA A 184 -3.88 -21.12 6.08
CA ALA A 184 -3.27 -22.42 5.80
C ALA A 184 -2.15 -22.76 6.81
N MET A 185 -1.42 -21.78 7.31
CA MET A 185 -0.44 -21.97 8.39
C MET A 185 -1.11 -22.43 9.69
N ASP A 186 -2.23 -21.82 10.06
CA ASP A 186 -2.98 -22.20 11.25
C ASP A 186 -3.59 -23.61 11.11
N GLU A 187 -4.22 -23.93 9.96
CA GLU A 187 -4.75 -25.25 9.68
C GLU A 187 -3.67 -26.35 9.68
N LEU A 188 -2.48 -26.03 9.21
CA LEU A 188 -1.36 -26.97 9.23
C LEU A 188 -0.78 -27.15 10.62
N ALA A 189 -0.63 -26.07 11.40
CA ALA A 189 -0.23 -26.14 12.80
C ALA A 189 -1.20 -26.99 13.63
N GLU A 190 -2.50 -26.79 13.44
CA GLU A 190 -3.54 -27.59 14.10
C GLU A 190 -3.42 -29.08 13.75
N LYS A 191 -3.26 -29.43 12.45
CA LYS A 191 -3.06 -30.82 12.02
C LYS A 191 -1.82 -31.49 12.58
N LEU A 192 -0.79 -30.71 12.86
CA LEU A 192 0.46 -31.19 13.48
C LEU A 192 0.39 -31.20 15.01
N GLY A 193 -0.66 -30.62 15.61
CA GLY A 193 -0.78 -30.46 17.06
C GLY A 193 0.24 -29.47 17.62
N MET A 194 0.67 -28.49 16.84
CA MET A 194 1.67 -27.48 17.22
C MET A 194 1.02 -26.15 17.58
N ASP A 195 1.66 -25.42 18.48
CA ASP A 195 1.30 -24.03 18.74
C ASP A 195 1.54 -23.17 17.48
N PRO A 196 0.59 -22.29 17.09
CA PRO A 196 0.70 -21.48 15.89
C PRO A 196 1.91 -20.54 15.85
N LEU A 197 2.35 -20.00 17.01
CA LEU A 197 3.58 -19.18 17.08
C LEU A 197 4.83 -20.02 16.97
N GLU A 198 4.88 -21.18 17.63
CA GLU A 198 6.02 -22.12 17.50
C GLU A 198 6.19 -22.57 16.06
N PHE A 199 5.09 -22.91 15.38
CA PHE A 199 5.11 -23.31 13.98
C PHE A 199 5.66 -22.19 13.09
N ARG A 200 5.28 -20.92 13.34
CA ARG A 200 5.82 -19.77 12.63
C ARG A 200 7.29 -19.50 12.95
N LEU A 201 7.68 -19.56 14.21
CA LEU A 201 9.09 -19.40 14.64
C LEU A 201 10.01 -20.42 13.96
N MET A 202 9.61 -21.69 13.92
CA MET A 202 10.37 -22.77 13.29
C MET A 202 10.60 -22.52 11.79
N ASN A 203 9.65 -21.89 11.12
CA ASN A 203 9.63 -21.70 9.68
C ASN A 203 9.93 -20.25 9.24
N SER A 204 10.40 -19.41 10.16
CA SER A 204 10.70 -18.01 9.89
C SER A 204 11.89 -17.83 8.96
N GLY A 205 11.72 -16.95 7.99
CA GLY A 205 12.83 -16.40 7.23
C GLY A 205 13.68 -15.48 8.11
N LYS A 206 14.98 -15.53 7.92
CA LYS A 206 15.98 -14.74 8.64
C LYS A 206 16.94 -14.07 7.67
N GLU A 207 17.86 -13.27 8.17
CA GLU A 207 18.95 -12.74 7.36
C GLU A 207 19.65 -13.84 6.58
N GLY A 208 19.87 -13.61 5.28
CA GLY A 208 20.47 -14.59 4.37
C GLY A 208 19.50 -15.63 3.80
N SER A 209 18.27 -15.81 4.35
CA SER A 209 17.27 -16.71 3.76
C SER A 209 16.80 -16.18 2.39
N ARG A 210 16.70 -17.08 1.42
CA ARG A 210 16.12 -16.75 0.12
C ARG A 210 14.59 -16.83 0.18
N ARG A 211 13.92 -15.73 -0.14
CA ARG A 211 12.46 -15.73 -0.34
C ARG A 211 12.08 -16.58 -1.55
N VAL A 212 10.89 -17.17 -1.53
CA VAL A 212 10.35 -17.99 -2.62
C VAL A 212 10.30 -17.26 -3.97
N THR A 213 10.27 -15.94 -3.96
CA THR A 213 10.28 -15.07 -5.15
C THR A 213 11.69 -14.67 -5.61
N GLY A 214 12.74 -15.16 -4.95
CA GLY A 214 14.13 -15.02 -5.36
C GLY A 214 15.02 -14.11 -4.52
N PRO A 215 14.59 -12.93 -4.04
CA PRO A 215 15.45 -12.06 -3.24
C PRO A 215 15.91 -12.71 -1.93
N VAL A 216 17.12 -12.34 -1.50
CA VAL A 216 17.65 -12.73 -0.19
C VAL A 216 17.22 -11.69 0.84
N ASN A 217 16.84 -12.15 2.03
CA ASN A 217 16.45 -11.27 3.12
C ASN A 217 17.68 -10.51 3.65
N PRO A 218 17.59 -9.18 3.77
CA PRO A 218 18.51 -8.43 4.60
C PRO A 218 18.27 -8.74 6.08
N LEU A 219 18.88 -7.99 6.99
CA LEU A 219 18.53 -8.04 8.41
C LEU A 219 17.02 -7.78 8.58
N VAL A 220 16.32 -8.74 9.17
CA VAL A 220 14.88 -8.68 9.43
C VAL A 220 14.59 -9.13 10.87
N GLY A 221 13.78 -8.37 11.60
CA GLY A 221 13.41 -8.66 12.99
C GLY A 221 12.13 -9.52 13.11
N TYR A 222 11.89 -10.45 12.18
CA TYR A 222 10.66 -11.25 12.20
C TYR A 222 10.62 -12.25 13.34
N ILE A 223 11.74 -12.95 13.60
CA ILE A 223 11.87 -13.91 14.70
C ILE A 223 11.68 -13.20 16.05
N GLU A 224 12.34 -12.07 16.22
CA GLU A 224 12.25 -11.26 17.44
C GLU A 224 10.81 -10.74 17.67
N THR A 225 10.11 -10.38 16.59
CA THR A 225 8.70 -9.95 16.65
C THR A 225 7.79 -11.10 17.11
N LEU A 226 7.97 -12.31 16.56
CA LEU A 226 7.20 -13.48 16.97
C LEU A 226 7.53 -13.89 18.43
N GLN A 227 8.81 -13.82 18.81
CA GLN A 227 9.22 -14.11 20.19
C GLN A 227 8.62 -13.12 21.18
N ALA A 228 8.64 -11.83 20.87
CA ALA A 228 8.01 -10.82 21.70
C ALA A 228 6.49 -11.05 21.85
N ALA A 229 5.81 -11.48 20.78
CA ALA A 229 4.39 -11.85 20.84
C ALA A 229 4.14 -13.08 21.71
N LYS A 230 5.01 -14.10 21.61
CA LYS A 230 4.95 -15.32 22.41
C LYS A 230 5.17 -15.07 23.90
N ASP A 231 6.11 -14.19 24.24
CA ASP A 231 6.46 -13.85 25.62
C ASP A 231 5.46 -12.87 26.24
N HIS A 232 4.60 -12.25 25.44
CA HIS A 232 3.65 -11.27 25.92
C HIS A 232 2.57 -11.90 26.78
N GLN A 233 2.23 -11.24 27.90
CA GLN A 233 1.22 -11.70 28.85
C GLN A 233 -0.12 -12.07 28.19
N HIS A 234 -0.57 -11.30 27.19
CA HIS A 234 -1.82 -11.57 26.49
C HIS A 234 -1.83 -12.94 25.82
N TYR A 235 -0.72 -13.37 25.20
CA TYR A 235 -0.63 -14.69 24.55
C TYR A 235 -0.75 -15.83 25.57
N ASN A 236 -0.18 -15.66 26.74
CA ASN A 236 -0.12 -16.66 27.81
C ASN A 236 -1.33 -16.63 28.75
N THR A 237 -2.23 -15.64 28.64
CA THR A 237 -3.43 -15.55 29.48
C THR A 237 -4.47 -16.58 29.06
N LYS A 238 -5.03 -17.34 30.03
CA LYS A 238 -6.14 -18.24 29.77
C LYS A 238 -7.35 -17.47 29.25
N LEU A 239 -7.99 -17.99 28.22
CA LEU A 239 -9.22 -17.44 27.68
C LEU A 239 -10.41 -17.99 28.48
N ASP A 240 -11.07 -17.10 29.22
CA ASP A 240 -12.29 -17.43 29.95
C ASP A 240 -13.52 -16.96 29.16
N GLY A 241 -14.49 -17.86 28.95
CA GLY A 241 -15.76 -17.57 28.29
C GLY A 241 -15.99 -18.30 26.98
N LYS A 242 -17.29 -18.49 26.67
CA LYS A 242 -17.73 -19.34 25.54
C LYS A 242 -17.52 -18.78 24.15
N LEU A 243 -17.30 -17.46 24.00
CA LEU A 243 -17.23 -16.78 22.70
C LEU A 243 -15.92 -15.98 22.55
N ARG A 244 -14.83 -16.55 23.07
CA ARG A 244 -13.50 -15.95 22.96
C ARG A 244 -12.57 -16.86 22.17
N GLY A 245 -11.78 -16.26 21.30
CA GLY A 245 -10.73 -16.91 20.54
C GLY A 245 -9.46 -16.05 20.53
N ARG A 246 -8.34 -16.69 20.32
CA ARG A 246 -7.06 -16.03 20.06
C ARG A 246 -6.54 -16.55 18.73
N GLY A 247 -6.15 -15.64 17.86
CA GLY A 247 -5.49 -15.93 16.60
C GLY A 247 -4.16 -15.21 16.52
N VAL A 248 -3.28 -15.73 15.70
CA VAL A 248 -2.03 -15.09 15.31
C VAL A 248 -1.92 -15.12 13.81
N ALA A 249 -1.49 -14.03 13.22
CA ALA A 249 -1.20 -13.94 11.79
C ALA A 249 -0.01 -13.03 11.56
N SER A 250 0.78 -13.33 10.56
CA SER A 250 1.93 -12.55 10.15
C SER A 250 1.66 -11.82 8.84
N GLY A 251 2.33 -10.69 8.62
CA GLY A 251 2.27 -9.94 7.38
C GLY A 251 3.66 -9.60 6.89
N PHE A 252 3.79 -9.54 5.58
CA PHE A 252 5.00 -9.07 4.93
C PHE A 252 4.66 -7.93 3.98
N TRP A 253 5.45 -6.87 4.04
CA TRP A 253 5.44 -5.78 3.07
C TRP A 253 6.86 -5.37 2.74
N GLY A 254 7.16 -5.28 1.45
CA GLY A 254 8.49 -4.85 1.00
C GLY A 254 8.75 -3.39 1.39
N ASN A 255 9.86 -3.16 2.04
CA ASN A 255 10.30 -1.80 2.34
C ASN A 255 11.01 -1.23 1.09
N ASN A 256 10.32 -0.36 0.38
CA ASN A 256 10.83 0.30 -0.81
C ASN A 256 11.13 1.77 -0.51
N SER A 257 12.26 2.24 -1.02
CA SER A 257 12.59 3.66 -1.08
C SER A 257 12.63 4.12 -2.53
N GLY A 258 12.37 5.41 -2.74
CA GLY A 258 12.45 6.05 -4.05
C GLY A 258 13.23 7.36 -3.96
N PRO A 259 13.46 8.04 -5.11
CA PRO A 259 14.04 9.36 -5.11
C PRO A 259 13.22 10.33 -4.26
N ALA A 260 13.88 11.02 -3.34
CA ALA A 260 13.29 12.03 -2.49
C ALA A 260 14.21 13.24 -2.43
N SER A 261 13.66 14.42 -2.19
CA SER A 261 14.42 15.63 -1.97
C SER A 261 13.80 16.47 -0.86
N ALA A 262 14.66 17.09 -0.07
CA ALA A 262 14.27 18.08 0.92
C ALA A 262 15.25 19.25 0.89
N VAL A 263 14.75 20.43 1.20
CA VAL A 263 15.55 21.64 1.34
C VAL A 263 15.24 22.24 2.69
N ALA A 264 16.29 22.48 3.50
CA ALA A 264 16.21 23.16 4.76
C ALA A 264 16.91 24.51 4.65
N VAL A 265 16.26 25.57 5.16
CA VAL A 265 16.82 26.92 5.22
C VAL A 265 16.84 27.37 6.66
N VAL A 266 18.03 27.68 7.17
CA VAL A 266 18.21 28.28 8.50
C VAL A 266 17.99 29.79 8.36
N ASN A 267 17.03 30.31 9.09
CA ASN A 267 16.67 31.73 9.10
C ASN A 267 17.55 32.50 10.11
N SER A 268 17.62 33.81 9.95
CA SER A 268 18.43 34.69 10.82
C SER A 268 17.95 34.75 12.28
N ASP A 269 16.71 34.37 12.53
CA ASP A 269 16.11 34.27 13.87
C ASP A 269 16.33 32.90 14.55
N GLY A 270 17.09 32.00 13.93
CA GLY A 270 17.36 30.65 14.42
C GLY A 270 16.29 29.63 14.11
N THR A 271 15.18 30.00 13.46
CA THR A 271 14.20 29.03 12.97
C THR A 271 14.69 28.31 11.72
N VAL A 272 14.11 27.14 11.43
CA VAL A 272 14.42 26.39 10.21
C VAL A 272 13.15 26.17 9.39
N SER A 273 13.21 26.51 8.11
CA SER A 273 12.16 26.21 7.14
C SER A 273 12.50 24.94 6.38
N LEU A 274 11.65 23.93 6.49
CA LEU A 274 11.80 22.65 5.78
C LEU A 274 10.80 22.57 4.62
N THR A 275 11.29 22.36 3.42
CA THR A 275 10.48 22.08 2.22
C THR A 275 10.77 20.66 1.73
N GLU A 276 9.73 19.84 1.57
CA GLU A 276 9.85 18.49 1.10
C GLU A 276 8.66 18.13 0.16
N GLY A 277 8.76 17.02 -0.57
CA GLY A 277 7.84 16.68 -1.66
C GLY A 277 6.70 15.74 -1.29
N SER A 278 6.52 15.36 -0.03
CA SER A 278 5.46 14.43 0.38
C SER A 278 4.13 15.15 0.59
N PRO A 279 3.00 14.54 0.19
CA PRO A 279 1.69 15.05 0.55
C PRO A 279 1.42 14.85 2.05
N ASP A 280 0.65 15.75 2.67
CA ASP A 280 0.26 15.60 4.07
C ASP A 280 -0.93 14.64 4.21
N ILE A 281 -0.66 13.43 4.70
CA ILE A 281 -1.66 12.40 4.97
C ILE A 281 -1.57 12.01 6.44
N GLY A 282 -2.58 12.39 7.22
CA GLY A 282 -2.64 12.03 8.63
C GLY A 282 -1.51 12.60 9.49
N GLY A 283 -1.00 13.79 9.15
CA GLY A 283 0.04 14.49 9.93
C GLY A 283 1.47 14.11 9.55
N SER A 284 1.71 13.56 8.36
CA SER A 284 3.06 13.22 7.89
C SER A 284 3.99 14.43 7.86
N ARG A 285 3.47 15.62 7.55
CA ARG A 285 4.23 16.88 7.55
C ARG A 285 4.80 17.21 8.93
N VAL A 286 3.99 17.08 9.98
CA VAL A 286 4.43 17.28 11.36
C VAL A 286 5.44 16.21 11.79
N ALA A 287 5.19 14.94 11.45
CA ALA A 287 6.11 13.85 11.77
C ALA A 287 7.49 14.06 11.14
N MET A 288 7.56 14.52 9.90
CA MET A 288 8.84 14.84 9.25
C MET A 288 9.54 16.03 9.87
N ALA A 289 8.80 17.08 10.26
CA ALA A 289 9.37 18.21 10.98
C ALA A 289 9.96 17.78 12.33
N MET A 290 9.26 16.92 13.08
CA MET A 290 9.76 16.36 14.34
C MET A 290 11.02 15.53 14.15
N GLN A 291 11.04 14.64 13.17
CA GLN A 291 12.25 13.82 12.85
C GLN A 291 13.42 14.71 12.44
N PHE A 292 13.17 15.76 11.67
CA PHE A 292 14.20 16.71 11.27
C PHE A 292 14.77 17.47 12.47
N ALA A 293 13.90 17.96 13.36
CA ALA A 293 14.28 18.65 14.60
C ALA A 293 15.10 17.73 15.52
N GLU A 294 14.66 16.47 15.69
CA GLU A 294 15.39 15.46 16.50
C GLU A 294 16.81 15.21 15.97
N VAL A 295 16.99 15.11 14.65
CA VAL A 295 18.33 14.91 14.04
C VAL A 295 19.23 16.12 14.25
N LEU A 296 18.68 17.33 14.33
CA LEU A 296 19.43 18.57 14.56
C LEU A 296 19.56 18.93 16.05
N ASP A 297 18.92 18.18 16.94
CA ASP A 297 18.89 18.45 18.38
C ASP A 297 18.30 19.85 18.71
N ILE A 298 17.16 20.21 18.07
CA ILE A 298 16.44 21.49 18.22
C ILE A 298 14.96 21.26 18.53
#